data_d5c026510ee822ce3c73d90eb1231b02
#
_entry.id   d5c026510ee822ce3c73d90eb1231b02
#
_cell.length_a   1.000
_cell.length_b   1.000
_cell.length_c   1.000
_cell.angle_alpha   90.00
_cell.angle_beta   90.00
_cell.angle_gamma   90.00
#
_symmetry.space_group_name_H-M   'P 1'
#
loop_
_entity.id
_entity.type
_entity.pdbx_description
1 polymer ?
#
loop_
_entity_poly.entity_id
_entity_poly.type
_entity_poly.pdbx_seq_one_letter_code
_entity_poly.pdbx_strand_id
1 'polypeptide(L)'
;MQNILEVKNLSFGYSKEKLLFKELSFTLKKGELKAIVGESGAGKSTLFELILGNIKPLSGSISTVRASQVFQDPYSSFHPSYTLLNQISDVASLEGIESYLESLSLEFKLLEKLPHQLSGGQLQRASILRALLMKPDLLLLDEPTSALDNVVQLDVMRMLLKHLDSMAMLLITHDMELASWCADEVILLKKS
;
A
#
# COMPACT_ATOMS: atom_id res chain seq x y z
N MET A 1 -12.06 -17.79 8.69
CA MET A 1 -11.39 -16.47 8.60
C MET A 1 -12.15 -15.61 7.61
N GLN A 2 -12.39 -14.35 7.92
CA GLN A 2 -13.16 -13.45 7.07
C GLN A 2 -12.29 -12.93 5.92
N ASN A 3 -12.82 -12.96 4.69
CA ASN A 3 -12.17 -12.31 3.55
C ASN A 3 -12.20 -10.78 3.75
N ILE A 4 -11.04 -10.17 3.65
CA ILE A 4 -10.85 -8.71 3.71
C ILE A 4 -10.95 -8.12 2.31
N LEU A 5 -10.43 -8.84 1.32
CA LEU A 5 -10.55 -8.51 -0.11
C LEU A 5 -10.95 -9.76 -0.87
N GLU A 6 -11.92 -9.62 -1.77
CA GLU A 6 -12.30 -10.66 -2.71
C GLU A 6 -12.43 -10.05 -4.10
N VAL A 7 -11.65 -10.56 -5.03
CA VAL A 7 -11.69 -10.20 -6.46
C VAL A 7 -12.16 -11.43 -7.21
N LYS A 8 -13.28 -11.32 -7.97
CA LYS A 8 -13.91 -12.42 -8.71
C LYS A 8 -14.05 -12.07 -10.19
N ASN A 9 -13.43 -12.90 -11.04
CA ASN A 9 -13.54 -12.84 -12.50
C ASN A 9 -13.37 -11.42 -13.06
N LEU A 10 -12.46 -10.66 -12.45
CA LEU A 10 -12.22 -9.27 -12.77
C LEU A 10 -11.63 -9.14 -14.17
N SER A 11 -12.32 -8.40 -15.05
CA SER A 11 -11.78 -8.02 -16.34
C SER A 11 -11.80 -6.50 -16.47
N PHE A 12 -10.69 -5.93 -16.90
CA PHE A 12 -10.53 -4.50 -17.12
C PHE A 12 -9.53 -4.20 -18.22
N GLY A 13 -9.79 -3.12 -18.93
CA GLY A 13 -8.89 -2.51 -19.90
C GLY A 13 -9.37 -1.10 -20.20
N TYR A 14 -8.46 -0.21 -20.59
CA TYR A 14 -8.82 1.16 -21.03
C TYR A 14 -9.52 1.17 -22.40
N SER A 15 -9.43 0.08 -23.14
CA SER A 15 -10.24 -0.19 -24.33
C SER A 15 -10.76 -1.63 -24.28
N LYS A 16 -11.88 -1.90 -24.94
CA LYS A 16 -12.46 -3.26 -25.03
C LYS A 16 -11.56 -4.25 -25.78
N GLU A 17 -10.67 -3.73 -26.64
CA GLU A 17 -9.79 -4.53 -27.48
C GLU A 17 -8.50 -4.94 -26.78
N LYS A 18 -8.10 -4.19 -25.73
CA LYS A 18 -6.88 -4.45 -24.97
C LYS A 18 -7.17 -4.49 -23.47
N LEU A 19 -7.37 -5.71 -22.97
CA LEU A 19 -7.59 -5.94 -21.55
C LEU A 19 -6.26 -5.98 -20.80
N LEU A 20 -6.20 -5.30 -19.66
CA LEU A 20 -5.11 -5.42 -18.68
C LEU A 20 -5.29 -6.67 -17.80
N PHE A 21 -6.55 -6.98 -17.45
CA PHE A 21 -6.91 -8.16 -16.67
C PHE A 21 -8.01 -8.91 -17.41
N LYS A 22 -7.89 -10.24 -17.38
CA LYS A 22 -8.90 -11.15 -17.92
C LYS A 22 -9.22 -12.20 -16.85
N GLU A 23 -10.45 -12.11 -16.31
CA GLU A 23 -10.97 -13.07 -15.32
C GLU A 23 -10.05 -13.26 -14.08
N LEU A 24 -9.36 -12.17 -13.66
CA LEU A 24 -8.50 -12.20 -12.49
C LEU A 24 -9.33 -12.49 -11.25
N SER A 25 -8.91 -13.49 -10.47
CA SER A 25 -9.61 -13.87 -9.23
C SER A 25 -8.59 -14.18 -8.15
N PHE A 26 -8.76 -13.60 -6.97
CA PHE A 26 -8.01 -13.92 -5.77
C PHE A 26 -8.74 -13.41 -4.53
N THR A 27 -8.36 -13.90 -3.37
CA THR A 27 -8.88 -13.46 -2.08
C THR A 27 -7.72 -13.09 -1.16
N LEU A 28 -7.98 -12.26 -0.17
CA LEU A 28 -7.01 -11.89 0.86
C LEU A 28 -7.73 -11.88 2.20
N LYS A 29 -7.18 -12.56 3.18
CA LYS A 29 -7.75 -12.69 4.52
C LYS A 29 -6.99 -11.82 5.51
N LYS A 30 -7.61 -11.54 6.64
CA LYS A 30 -6.94 -10.90 7.77
C LYS A 30 -5.73 -11.75 8.20
N GLY A 31 -4.61 -11.09 8.44
CA GLY A 31 -3.35 -11.74 8.77
C GLY A 31 -2.55 -12.25 7.58
N GLU A 32 -2.99 -12.02 6.34
CA GLU A 32 -2.28 -12.41 5.13
C GLU A 32 -1.63 -11.19 4.46
N LEU A 33 -0.45 -11.39 3.89
CA LEU A 33 0.19 -10.51 2.93
C LEU A 33 0.29 -11.23 1.59
N LYS A 34 -0.30 -10.65 0.53
CA LYS A 34 -0.10 -11.11 -0.85
C LYS A 34 0.67 -10.06 -1.64
N ALA A 35 1.55 -10.52 -2.51
CA ALA A 35 2.30 -9.64 -3.39
C ALA A 35 1.82 -9.77 -4.83
N ILE A 36 1.70 -8.64 -5.51
CA ILE A 36 1.44 -8.53 -6.93
C ILE A 36 2.72 -8.10 -7.62
N VAL A 37 3.26 -8.97 -8.44
CA VAL A 37 4.49 -8.73 -9.18
C VAL A 37 4.20 -8.71 -10.67
N GLY A 38 4.85 -7.82 -11.39
CA GLY A 38 4.71 -7.72 -12.84
C GLY A 38 5.54 -6.57 -13.40
N GLU A 39 5.77 -6.59 -14.70
CA GLU A 39 6.50 -5.55 -15.40
C GLU A 39 5.84 -4.18 -15.29
N SER A 40 6.59 -3.12 -15.60
CA SER A 40 6.02 -1.77 -15.72
C SER A 40 4.93 -1.76 -16.80
N GLY A 41 3.78 -1.19 -16.46
CA GLY A 41 2.61 -1.15 -17.34
C GLY A 41 1.76 -2.44 -17.35
N ALA A 42 2.03 -3.42 -16.49
CA ALA A 42 1.17 -4.61 -16.34
C ALA A 42 -0.18 -4.32 -15.62
N GLY A 43 -0.43 -3.06 -15.23
CA GLY A 43 -1.70 -2.67 -14.61
C GLY A 43 -1.73 -2.76 -13.08
N LYS A 44 -0.59 -2.92 -12.41
CA LYS A 44 -0.54 -3.08 -10.95
C LYS A 44 -1.24 -1.94 -10.20
N SER A 45 -0.87 -0.69 -10.46
CA SER A 45 -1.51 0.48 -9.84
C SER A 45 -2.98 0.63 -10.28
N THR A 46 -3.31 0.23 -11.53
CA THR A 46 -4.71 0.19 -12.01
C THR A 46 -5.56 -0.79 -11.18
N LEU A 47 -4.98 -1.90 -10.74
CA LEU A 47 -5.67 -2.84 -9.86
C LEU A 47 -5.99 -2.21 -8.50
N PHE A 48 -5.09 -1.38 -7.94
CA PHE A 48 -5.38 -0.63 -6.71
C PHE A 48 -6.51 0.37 -6.90
N GLU A 49 -6.54 1.09 -8.04
CA GLU A 49 -7.64 2.01 -8.37
C GLU A 49 -8.99 1.29 -8.48
N LEU A 50 -9.00 0.06 -9.02
CA LEU A 50 -10.19 -0.80 -9.05
C LEU A 50 -10.60 -1.26 -7.64
N ILE A 51 -9.65 -1.67 -6.80
CA ILE A 51 -9.91 -2.10 -5.41
C ILE A 51 -10.46 -0.94 -4.58
N LEU A 52 -9.92 0.26 -4.75
CA LEU A 52 -10.38 1.47 -4.08
C LEU A 52 -11.72 2.00 -4.62
N GLY A 53 -12.20 1.46 -5.75
CA GLY A 53 -13.44 1.89 -6.38
C GLY A 53 -13.35 3.20 -7.16
N ASN A 54 -12.13 3.73 -7.39
CA ASN A 54 -11.91 4.95 -8.16
C ASN A 54 -12.24 4.76 -9.65
N ILE A 55 -12.08 3.53 -10.15
CA ILE A 55 -12.49 3.11 -11.49
C ILE A 55 -13.34 1.84 -11.40
N LYS A 56 -14.20 1.61 -12.40
CA LYS A 56 -15.09 0.44 -12.44
C LYS A 56 -14.57 -0.63 -13.36
N PRO A 57 -14.67 -1.92 -13.00
CA PRO A 57 -14.32 -3.02 -13.87
C PRO A 57 -15.29 -3.11 -15.05
N LEU A 58 -14.84 -3.73 -16.16
CA LEU A 58 -15.70 -4.08 -17.30
C LEU A 58 -16.61 -5.27 -16.97
N SER A 59 -16.08 -6.24 -16.22
CA SER A 59 -16.83 -7.38 -15.69
C SER A 59 -16.17 -7.92 -14.41
N GLY A 60 -16.90 -8.77 -13.69
CA GLY A 60 -16.47 -9.31 -12.41
C GLY A 60 -16.89 -8.43 -11.24
N SER A 61 -16.40 -8.73 -10.06
CA SER A 61 -16.72 -7.99 -8.84
C SER A 61 -15.53 -7.88 -7.91
N ILE A 62 -15.49 -6.81 -7.14
CA ILE A 62 -14.55 -6.58 -6.06
C ILE A 62 -15.35 -6.28 -4.80
N SER A 63 -15.05 -7.01 -3.73
CA SER A 63 -15.57 -6.75 -2.39
C SER A 63 -14.39 -6.46 -1.48
N THR A 64 -14.39 -5.31 -0.82
CA THR A 64 -13.33 -4.88 0.08
C THR A 64 -13.90 -4.17 1.30
N VAL A 65 -13.09 -4.05 2.32
CA VAL A 65 -13.36 -3.34 3.56
C VAL A 65 -12.65 -1.97 3.54
N ARG A 66 -12.60 -1.30 4.69
CA ARG A 66 -11.87 -0.02 4.83
C ARG A 66 -10.38 -0.20 4.49
N ALA A 67 -9.93 0.43 3.41
CA ALA A 67 -8.58 0.37 2.93
C ALA A 67 -7.84 1.70 3.10
N SER A 68 -6.54 1.63 3.37
CA SER A 68 -5.60 2.74 3.26
C SER A 68 -4.51 2.39 2.25
N GLN A 69 -3.93 3.41 1.61
CA GLN A 69 -2.88 3.23 0.62
C GLN A 69 -1.60 3.97 1.01
N VAL A 70 -0.47 3.32 0.79
CA VAL A 70 0.87 3.91 0.76
C VAL A 70 1.31 4.00 -0.70
N PHE A 71 1.54 5.21 -1.17
CA PHE A 71 1.92 5.47 -2.57
C PHE A 71 3.41 5.28 -2.80
N GLN A 72 3.79 5.01 -4.04
CA GLN A 72 5.17 4.85 -4.47
C GLN A 72 5.98 6.14 -4.26
N ASP A 73 5.41 7.29 -4.64
CA ASP A 73 6.03 8.59 -4.41
C ASP A 73 5.48 9.24 -3.15
N PRO A 74 6.29 9.33 -2.07
CA PRO A 74 5.83 9.95 -0.83
C PRO A 74 5.58 11.46 -0.95
N TYR A 75 6.21 12.14 -1.90
CA TYR A 75 5.98 13.59 -2.09
C TYR A 75 4.58 13.86 -2.65
N SER A 76 4.07 12.99 -3.50
CA SER A 76 2.69 13.10 -4.01
C SER A 76 1.63 12.78 -2.95
N SER A 77 2.03 12.18 -1.83
CA SER A 77 1.13 11.80 -0.73
C SER A 77 0.78 12.94 0.21
N PHE A 78 1.54 14.04 0.19
CA PHE A 78 1.39 15.16 1.12
C PHE A 78 1.30 16.49 0.39
N HIS A 79 0.45 17.37 0.90
CA HIS A 79 0.36 18.75 0.40
C HIS A 79 1.61 19.55 0.83
N PRO A 80 2.29 20.27 -0.08
CA PRO A 80 3.59 20.89 0.22
C PRO A 80 3.55 22.02 1.25
N SER A 81 2.39 22.64 1.46
CA SER A 81 2.24 23.85 2.30
C SER A 81 1.80 23.58 3.74
N TYR A 82 1.53 22.33 4.10
CA TYR A 82 1.10 21.97 5.46
C TYR A 82 2.11 21.03 6.11
N THR A 83 2.23 21.12 7.45
CA THR A 83 3.07 20.19 8.19
C THR A 83 2.52 18.77 8.10
N LEU A 84 3.39 17.77 8.24
CA LEU A 84 2.92 16.38 8.25
C LEU A 84 1.94 16.13 9.39
N LEU A 85 2.20 16.72 10.57
CA LEU A 85 1.33 16.59 11.75
C LEU A 85 -0.09 17.05 11.44
N ASN A 86 -0.26 18.23 10.82
CA ASN A 86 -1.59 18.73 10.45
C ASN A 86 -2.30 17.77 9.50
N GLN A 87 -1.61 17.31 8.46
CA GLN A 87 -2.18 16.42 7.46
C GLN A 87 -2.52 15.02 7.99
N ILE A 88 -1.75 14.54 8.97
CA ILE A 88 -2.04 13.27 9.65
C ILE A 88 -3.25 13.43 10.58
N SER A 89 -3.29 14.51 11.38
CA SER A 89 -4.39 14.76 12.32
C SER A 89 -5.73 15.04 11.63
N ASP A 90 -5.72 15.51 10.38
CA ASP A 90 -6.94 15.72 9.59
C ASP A 90 -7.64 14.40 9.23
N VAL A 91 -6.92 13.28 9.15
CA VAL A 91 -7.44 12.00 8.66
C VAL A 91 -7.39 10.87 9.68
N ALA A 92 -6.66 11.04 10.78
CA ALA A 92 -6.46 9.99 11.79
C ALA A 92 -6.30 10.57 13.20
N SER A 93 -6.70 9.79 14.21
CA SER A 93 -6.38 10.08 15.61
C SER A 93 -4.88 9.87 15.86
N LEU A 94 -4.29 10.75 16.64
CA LEU A 94 -2.89 10.60 17.09
C LEU A 94 -2.74 9.68 18.32
N GLU A 95 -3.82 9.08 18.78
CA GLU A 95 -3.79 8.18 19.93
C GLU A 95 -2.90 6.96 19.67
N GLY A 96 -1.89 6.79 20.54
CA GLY A 96 -0.90 5.69 20.43
C GLY A 96 0.16 5.92 19.34
N ILE A 97 0.32 7.16 18.86
CA ILE A 97 1.30 7.49 17.81
C ILE A 97 2.74 7.12 18.22
N GLU A 98 3.06 7.17 19.50
CA GLU A 98 4.42 6.92 20.02
C GLU A 98 4.93 5.53 19.64
N SER A 99 4.09 4.51 19.74
CA SER A 99 4.46 3.13 19.38
C SER A 99 4.74 2.98 17.88
N TYR A 100 4.00 3.67 17.05
CA TYR A 100 4.25 3.70 15.60
C TYR A 100 5.52 4.48 15.26
N LEU A 101 5.75 5.62 15.91
CA LEU A 101 6.97 6.42 15.71
C LEU A 101 8.23 5.63 16.08
N GLU A 102 8.20 4.92 17.21
CA GLU A 102 9.29 4.04 17.62
C GLU A 102 9.53 2.94 16.58
N SER A 103 8.48 2.23 16.16
CA SER A 103 8.58 1.13 15.20
C SER A 103 9.07 1.60 13.81
N LEU A 104 8.74 2.85 13.41
CA LEU A 104 9.14 3.47 12.15
C LEU A 104 10.48 4.21 12.25
N SER A 105 11.11 4.26 13.44
CA SER A 105 12.31 5.08 13.69
C SER A 105 12.13 6.53 13.22
N LEU A 106 10.98 7.12 13.56
CA LEU A 106 10.62 8.51 13.27
C LEU A 106 10.60 9.32 14.57
N GLU A 107 11.23 10.47 14.58
CA GLU A 107 11.12 11.41 15.68
C GLU A 107 9.87 12.30 15.50
N PHE A 108 9.10 12.51 16.56
CA PHE A 108 7.89 13.34 16.53
C PHE A 108 8.14 14.73 15.91
N LYS A 109 9.28 15.36 16.23
CA LYS A 109 9.65 16.69 15.68
C LYS A 109 9.71 16.75 14.14
N LEU A 110 9.87 15.61 13.46
CA LEU A 110 9.84 15.55 12.00
C LEU A 110 8.43 15.77 11.45
N LEU A 111 7.40 15.44 12.24
CA LEU A 111 6.01 15.65 11.82
C LEU A 111 5.62 17.15 11.82
N GLU A 112 6.32 18.00 12.56
CA GLU A 112 6.12 19.44 12.59
C GLU A 112 6.71 20.16 11.37
N LYS A 113 7.43 19.42 10.52
CA LYS A 113 8.05 19.95 9.31
C LYS A 113 7.13 19.86 8.09
N LEU A 114 7.46 20.67 7.08
CA LEU A 114 6.86 20.59 5.74
C LEU A 114 7.48 19.41 4.96
N PRO A 115 6.75 18.80 4.01
CA PRO A 115 7.24 17.63 3.25
C PRO A 115 8.63 17.82 2.62
N HIS A 116 8.91 18.99 2.03
CA HIS A 116 10.17 19.27 1.36
C HIS A 116 11.38 19.43 2.32
N GLN A 117 11.15 19.46 3.63
CA GLN A 117 12.19 19.56 4.66
C GLN A 117 12.65 18.17 5.16
N LEU A 118 12.04 17.08 4.65
CA LEU A 118 12.37 15.73 5.01
C LEU A 118 13.12 15.02 3.88
N SER A 119 13.94 14.03 4.24
CA SER A 119 14.46 13.09 3.24
C SER A 119 13.36 12.20 2.69
N GLY A 120 13.55 11.64 1.49
CA GLY A 120 12.57 10.72 0.88
C GLY A 120 12.21 9.56 1.80
N GLY A 121 13.20 8.95 2.48
CA GLY A 121 12.96 7.86 3.43
C GLY A 121 12.20 8.30 4.69
N GLN A 122 12.43 9.52 5.21
CA GLN A 122 11.65 10.06 6.33
C GLN A 122 10.20 10.32 5.90
N LEU A 123 10.01 10.87 4.71
CA LEU A 123 8.68 11.15 4.18
C LEU A 123 7.91 9.86 3.87
N GLN A 124 8.59 8.84 3.35
CA GLN A 124 8.00 7.52 3.12
C GLN A 124 7.51 6.88 4.43
N ARG A 125 8.35 6.91 5.49
CA ARG A 125 7.93 6.41 6.82
C ARG A 125 6.77 7.22 7.40
N ALA A 126 6.72 8.53 7.17
CA ALA A 126 5.59 9.37 7.57
C ALA A 126 4.31 9.02 6.78
N SER A 127 4.41 8.68 5.50
CA SER A 127 3.29 8.18 4.69
C SER A 127 2.74 6.86 5.25
N ILE A 128 3.63 5.94 5.62
CA ILE A 128 3.26 4.68 6.27
C ILE A 128 2.60 4.95 7.63
N LEU A 129 3.18 5.83 8.46
CA LEU A 129 2.61 6.25 9.74
C LEU A 129 1.15 6.72 9.58
N ARG A 130 0.90 7.62 8.63
CA ARG A 130 -0.45 8.12 8.34
C ARG A 130 -1.40 6.97 7.98
N ALA A 131 -0.97 6.08 7.10
CA ALA A 131 -1.79 4.95 6.68
C ALA A 131 -2.12 3.99 7.83
N LEU A 132 -1.18 3.71 8.73
CA LEU A 132 -1.37 2.86 9.90
C LEU A 132 -2.28 3.51 10.96
N LEU A 133 -2.12 4.82 11.22
CA LEU A 133 -2.97 5.58 12.16
C LEU A 133 -4.44 5.63 11.74
N MET A 134 -4.73 5.49 10.45
CA MET A 134 -6.10 5.35 9.95
C MET A 134 -6.74 4.01 10.35
N LYS A 135 -5.99 3.09 10.97
CA LYS A 135 -6.42 1.75 11.43
C LYS A 135 -7.19 1.01 10.35
N PRO A 136 -6.59 0.77 9.15
CA PRO A 136 -7.27 0.10 8.05
C PRO A 136 -7.42 -1.40 8.35
N ASP A 137 -8.43 -2.02 7.73
CA ASP A 137 -8.53 -3.49 7.68
C ASP A 137 -7.70 -4.05 6.50
N LEU A 138 -7.48 -3.23 5.45
CA LEU A 138 -6.65 -3.53 4.29
C LEU A 138 -5.63 -2.42 4.06
N LEU A 139 -4.34 -2.75 4.01
CA LEU A 139 -3.27 -1.84 3.64
C LEU A 139 -2.76 -2.17 2.23
N LEU A 140 -2.92 -1.20 1.33
CA LEU A 140 -2.41 -1.27 -0.04
C LEU A 140 -1.03 -0.60 -0.10
N LEU A 141 -0.02 -1.34 -0.52
CA LEU A 141 1.38 -0.93 -0.54
C LEU A 141 1.86 -0.85 -2.00
N ASP A 142 1.93 0.34 -2.58
CA ASP A 142 2.39 0.55 -3.96
C ASP A 142 3.88 0.87 -3.95
N GLU A 143 4.72 -0.12 -4.20
CA GLU A 143 6.19 -0.02 -4.19
C GLU A 143 6.74 0.79 -2.99
N PRO A 144 6.33 0.48 -1.74
CA PRO A 144 6.51 1.35 -0.57
C PRO A 144 7.98 1.56 -0.19
N THR A 145 8.90 0.83 -0.79
CA THR A 145 10.32 0.81 -0.46
C THR A 145 11.23 1.08 -1.65
N SER A 146 10.69 1.37 -2.83
CA SER A 146 11.47 1.54 -4.07
C SER A 146 12.49 2.70 -4.04
N ALA A 147 12.27 3.70 -3.16
CA ALA A 147 13.17 4.84 -2.98
C ALA A 147 14.14 4.65 -1.79
N LEU A 148 14.18 3.47 -1.18
CA LEU A 148 14.99 3.17 0.00
C LEU A 148 16.15 2.23 -0.37
N ASP A 149 17.25 2.31 0.38
CA ASP A 149 18.31 1.29 0.28
C ASP A 149 17.83 -0.06 0.86
N ASN A 150 18.48 -1.14 0.47
CA ASN A 150 18.06 -2.50 0.80
C ASN A 150 17.93 -2.77 2.31
N VAL A 151 18.77 -2.14 3.14
CA VAL A 151 18.73 -2.32 4.60
C VAL A 151 17.48 -1.67 5.17
N VAL A 152 17.23 -0.41 4.81
CA VAL A 152 16.04 0.35 5.23
C VAL A 152 14.76 -0.27 4.68
N GLN A 153 14.80 -0.78 3.44
CA GLN A 153 13.68 -1.53 2.85
C GLN A 153 13.25 -2.71 3.73
N LEU A 154 14.20 -3.56 4.12
CA LEU A 154 13.91 -4.72 4.96
C LEU A 154 13.37 -4.32 6.34
N ASP A 155 13.91 -3.26 6.94
CA ASP A 155 13.46 -2.79 8.24
C ASP A 155 12.02 -2.25 8.18
N VAL A 156 11.68 -1.49 7.15
CA VAL A 156 10.29 -1.01 6.92
C VAL A 156 9.35 -2.19 6.71
N MET A 157 9.73 -3.18 5.89
CA MET A 157 8.88 -4.34 5.68
C MET A 157 8.71 -5.20 6.94
N ARG A 158 9.79 -5.43 7.71
CA ARG A 158 9.70 -6.12 9.01
C ARG A 158 8.76 -5.42 9.99
N MET A 159 8.80 -4.09 10.01
CA MET A 159 7.90 -3.30 10.84
C MET A 159 6.44 -3.48 10.38
N LEU A 160 6.16 -3.39 9.08
CA LEU A 160 4.83 -3.62 8.54
C LEU A 160 4.31 -5.02 8.90
N LEU A 161 5.12 -6.04 8.76
CA LEU A 161 4.75 -7.43 9.09
C LEU A 161 4.33 -7.61 10.57
N LYS A 162 4.86 -6.81 11.51
CA LYS A 162 4.41 -6.84 12.92
C LYS A 162 2.95 -6.42 13.10
N HIS A 163 2.38 -5.69 12.15
CA HIS A 163 0.99 -5.25 12.19
C HIS A 163 0.03 -6.19 11.44
N LEU A 164 0.54 -7.27 10.84
CA LEU A 164 -0.24 -8.18 9.99
C LEU A 164 -1.40 -8.84 10.76
N ASP A 165 -1.21 -9.15 12.05
CA ASP A 165 -2.28 -9.74 12.88
C ASP A 165 -3.54 -8.87 12.96
N SER A 166 -3.41 -7.55 12.78
CA SER A 166 -4.52 -6.59 12.88
C SER A 166 -5.20 -6.31 11.55
N MET A 167 -4.54 -6.54 10.41
CA MET A 167 -5.02 -6.17 9.07
C MET A 167 -4.58 -7.19 8.01
N ALA A 168 -4.99 -6.98 6.77
CA ALA A 168 -4.44 -7.64 5.58
C ALA A 168 -3.56 -6.66 4.80
N MET A 169 -2.59 -7.16 4.05
CA MET A 169 -1.70 -6.32 3.23
C MET A 169 -1.64 -6.84 1.78
N LEU A 170 -1.76 -5.92 0.82
CA LEU A 170 -1.56 -6.21 -0.58
C LEU A 170 -0.40 -5.35 -1.09
N LEU A 171 0.70 -6.01 -1.44
CA LEU A 171 1.95 -5.36 -1.87
C LEU A 171 2.07 -5.38 -3.39
N ILE A 172 2.26 -4.25 -4.00
CA ILE A 172 2.79 -4.15 -5.36
C ILE A 172 4.29 -3.93 -5.29
N THR A 173 5.04 -4.76 -5.99
CA THR A 173 6.48 -4.59 -6.15
C THR A 173 6.95 -5.17 -7.49
N HIS A 174 8.09 -4.69 -8.00
CA HIS A 174 8.82 -5.33 -9.09
C HIS A 174 9.96 -6.22 -8.59
N ASP A 175 10.22 -6.19 -7.28
CA ASP A 175 11.25 -6.99 -6.61
C ASP A 175 10.67 -8.36 -6.21
N MET A 176 11.03 -9.39 -6.98
CA MET A 176 10.59 -10.76 -6.74
C MET A 176 11.22 -11.36 -5.47
N GLU A 177 12.43 -10.96 -5.10
CA GLU A 177 13.09 -11.45 -3.89
C GLU A 177 12.35 -10.94 -2.65
N LEU A 178 12.04 -9.64 -2.63
CA LEU A 178 11.23 -9.03 -1.58
C LEU A 178 9.85 -9.70 -1.48
N ALA A 179 9.15 -9.86 -2.61
CA ALA A 179 7.83 -10.49 -2.65
C ALA A 179 7.88 -11.93 -2.09
N SER A 180 8.85 -12.73 -2.53
CA SER A 180 9.02 -14.11 -2.07
C SER A 180 9.40 -14.22 -0.59
N TRP A 181 10.09 -13.20 -0.06
CA TRP A 181 10.50 -13.18 1.34
C TRP A 181 9.36 -12.83 2.28
N CYS A 182 8.44 -11.93 1.90
CA CYS A 182 7.43 -11.39 2.84
C CYS A 182 6.00 -11.84 2.57
N ALA A 183 5.68 -12.35 1.37
CA ALA A 183 4.30 -12.65 1.01
C ALA A 183 3.95 -14.13 1.20
N ASP A 184 2.72 -14.39 1.68
CA ASP A 184 2.14 -15.73 1.75
C ASP A 184 1.85 -16.29 0.36
N GLU A 185 1.55 -15.40 -0.62
CA GLU A 185 1.30 -15.76 -2.01
C GLU A 185 1.75 -14.63 -2.94
N VAL A 186 2.35 -15.00 -4.06
CA VAL A 186 2.77 -14.07 -5.12
C VAL A 186 1.88 -14.25 -6.35
N ILE A 187 1.22 -13.18 -6.77
CA ILE A 187 0.37 -13.12 -7.96
C ILE A 187 1.16 -12.45 -9.08
N LEU A 188 1.40 -13.17 -10.17
CA LEU A 188 2.11 -12.63 -11.33
C LEU A 188 1.14 -12.00 -12.32
N LEU A 189 1.24 -10.68 -12.52
CA LEU A 189 0.54 -10.00 -13.58
C LEU A 189 1.39 -9.98 -14.85
N LYS A 190 0.87 -10.62 -15.90
CA LYS A 190 1.50 -10.62 -17.23
C LYS A 190 0.97 -9.43 -18.02
N LYS A 191 1.86 -8.77 -18.76
CA LYS A 191 1.46 -7.75 -19.72
C LYS A 191 0.70 -8.41 -20.87
N SER A 192 -0.53 -7.93 -21.15
CA SER A 192 -1.36 -8.35 -22.26
C SER A 192 -0.96 -7.70 -23.57
#